data_95d25b59d36267a0b52e348d46df5cf1
#
_entry.id   95d25b59d36267a0b52e348d46df5cf1
#
_cell.length_a   1.000
_cell.length_b   1.000
_cell.length_c   1.000
_cell.angle_alpha   90.00
_cell.angle_beta   90.00
_cell.angle_gamma   90.00
#
_symmetry.space_group_name_H-M   'P 1'
#
loop_
_entity.id
_entity.type
_entity.pdbx_description
1 polymer ?
#
loop_
_entity_poly.entity_id
_entity_poly.type
_entity_poly.pdbx_seq_one_letter_code
_entity_poly.pdbx_strand_id
1 'polypeptide(L)'
;MNIQQLIDNAKQSLNAPQHHHAFDESFESCIKCTACTAVCPVSRQNPNYPGPKQSGPDGERLRLKSAELYDEALKYCTNCKRCEIACPSDVKIGDIIVRARNKYIAQQHKPAVQKLRDAILSNTDIMGSLNTPLAPIVNTITGLKATKFVLEKALKISRHRTLPKYSFGTFRSWYMKKMLESQQKFERKVAYYHGCYVNYN
;
A
#
# COMPACT_ATOMS: atom_id res chain seq x y z
N MET A 1 30.90 6.93 -8.24
CA MET A 1 29.67 7.14 -9.05
C MET A 1 28.99 8.39 -8.53
N ASN A 2 28.79 9.40 -9.38
CA ASN A 2 28.25 10.69 -8.97
C ASN A 2 26.73 10.57 -8.74
N ILE A 3 26.18 11.31 -7.75
CA ILE A 3 24.74 11.33 -7.43
C ILE A 3 23.90 11.66 -8.67
N GLN A 4 24.40 12.52 -9.56
CA GLN A 4 23.73 12.86 -10.81
C GLN A 4 23.58 11.65 -11.73
N GLN A 5 24.60 10.80 -11.84
CA GLN A 5 24.52 9.55 -12.61
C GLN A 5 23.50 8.56 -12.04
N LEU A 6 23.36 8.51 -10.70
CA LEU A 6 22.32 7.68 -10.06
C LEU A 6 20.91 8.19 -10.36
N ILE A 7 20.71 9.50 -10.35
CA ILE A 7 19.44 10.14 -10.67
C ILE A 7 19.08 9.90 -12.14
N ASP A 8 20.04 10.04 -13.04
CA ASP A 8 19.82 9.87 -14.48
C ASP A 8 19.55 8.39 -14.83
N ASN A 9 20.27 7.46 -14.20
CA ASN A 9 20.00 6.02 -14.33
C ASN A 9 18.62 5.65 -13.78
N ALA A 10 18.20 6.24 -12.65
CA ALA A 10 16.86 6.04 -12.10
C ALA A 10 15.76 6.59 -13.01
N LYS A 11 15.96 7.79 -13.59
CA LYS A 11 15.04 8.37 -14.59
C LYS A 11 14.97 7.52 -15.85
N GLN A 12 16.09 6.98 -16.31
CA GLN A 12 16.14 6.11 -17.49
C GLN A 12 15.43 4.78 -17.24
N SER A 13 15.54 4.21 -16.02
CA SER A 13 14.79 3.02 -15.60
C SER A 13 13.27 3.28 -15.52
N LEU A 14 12.87 4.48 -15.07
CA LEU A 14 11.46 4.87 -15.00
C LEU A 14 10.85 5.12 -16.38
N ASN A 15 11.66 5.57 -17.35
CA ASN A 15 11.25 5.83 -18.73
C ASN A 15 11.48 4.64 -19.68
N ALA A 16 12.08 3.56 -19.20
CA ALA A 16 12.17 2.33 -19.98
C ALA A 16 10.75 1.86 -20.32
N PRO A 17 10.48 1.43 -21.58
CA PRO A 17 9.17 0.92 -21.94
C PRO A 17 8.89 -0.27 -21.01
N GLN A 18 8.01 -0.05 -20.04
CA GLN A 18 7.56 -1.13 -19.18
C GLN A 18 6.88 -2.14 -20.09
N HIS A 19 7.39 -3.35 -20.13
CA HIS A 19 6.75 -4.47 -20.82
C HIS A 19 5.42 -4.77 -20.13
N HIS A 20 4.41 -3.92 -20.37
CA HIS A 20 3.06 -4.06 -19.84
C HIS A 20 2.38 -5.36 -20.29
N HIS A 21 2.82 -5.94 -21.42
CA HIS A 21 2.21 -7.13 -22.00
C HIS A 21 2.41 -8.40 -21.17
N ALA A 22 3.57 -8.64 -20.59
CA ALA A 22 3.85 -9.87 -19.83
C ALA A 22 3.03 -10.02 -18.53
N PHE A 23 2.59 -8.91 -17.91
CA PHE A 23 1.75 -8.93 -16.70
C PHE A 23 0.25 -9.04 -17.04
N ASP A 24 -0.18 -8.51 -18.18
CA ASP A 24 -1.59 -8.45 -18.54
C ASP A 24 -2.15 -9.80 -18.97
N GLU A 25 -1.31 -10.70 -19.47
CA GLU A 25 -1.70 -12.00 -19.99
C GLU A 25 -1.45 -13.17 -19.04
N SER A 26 -0.81 -12.94 -17.89
CA SER A 26 -0.48 -14.01 -16.94
C SER A 26 -1.69 -14.80 -16.45
N PHE A 27 -2.90 -14.21 -16.47
CA PHE A 27 -4.14 -14.89 -16.06
C PHE A 27 -4.50 -16.04 -17.01
N GLU A 28 -4.07 -16.02 -18.28
CA GLU A 28 -4.30 -17.10 -19.26
C GLU A 28 -3.56 -18.37 -18.86
N SER A 29 -2.40 -18.26 -18.21
CA SER A 29 -1.63 -19.41 -17.72
C SER A 29 -2.32 -20.13 -16.55
N CYS A 30 -3.45 -19.63 -16.05
CA CYS A 30 -4.16 -20.23 -14.92
C CYS A 30 -4.81 -21.57 -15.29
N ILE A 31 -4.30 -22.67 -14.70
CA ILE A 31 -4.81 -24.04 -14.88
C ILE A 31 -6.02 -24.37 -13.98
N LYS A 32 -6.55 -23.38 -13.24
CA LYS A 32 -7.74 -23.48 -12.38
C LYS A 32 -7.63 -24.50 -11.22
N CYS A 33 -6.42 -24.82 -10.76
CA CYS A 33 -6.14 -25.82 -9.72
C CYS A 33 -6.60 -25.42 -8.30
N THR A 34 -6.99 -24.15 -8.06
CA THR A 34 -7.44 -23.61 -6.76
C THR A 34 -6.41 -23.55 -5.63
N ALA A 35 -5.14 -23.96 -5.84
CA ALA A 35 -4.09 -23.90 -4.82
C ALA A 35 -3.98 -22.51 -4.16
N CYS A 36 -4.08 -21.45 -4.95
CA CYS A 36 -4.05 -20.06 -4.47
C CYS A 36 -5.19 -19.75 -3.48
N THR A 37 -6.38 -20.32 -3.67
CA THR A 37 -7.53 -20.14 -2.75
C THR A 37 -7.32 -20.93 -1.46
N ALA A 38 -6.76 -22.13 -1.53
CA ALA A 38 -6.46 -22.96 -0.35
C ALA A 38 -5.49 -22.29 0.62
N VAL A 39 -4.49 -21.54 0.12
CA VAL A 39 -3.49 -20.85 0.96
C VAL A 39 -3.89 -19.43 1.38
N CYS A 40 -5.04 -18.94 0.89
CA CYS A 40 -5.45 -17.56 1.16
C CYS A 40 -5.98 -17.40 2.59
N PRO A 41 -5.34 -16.55 3.43
CA PRO A 41 -5.81 -16.33 4.80
C PRO A 41 -7.15 -15.60 4.85
N VAL A 42 -7.43 -14.76 3.84
CA VAL A 42 -8.68 -13.98 3.81
C VAL A 42 -9.86 -14.87 3.44
N SER A 43 -9.75 -15.72 2.42
CA SER A 43 -10.88 -16.59 2.02
C SER A 43 -11.24 -17.64 3.08
N ARG A 44 -10.28 -17.97 3.97
CA ARG A 44 -10.55 -18.87 5.11
C ARG A 44 -11.40 -18.23 6.20
N GLN A 45 -11.32 -16.90 6.38
CA GLN A 45 -11.94 -16.17 7.47
C GLN A 45 -13.14 -15.33 7.05
N ASN A 46 -13.19 -14.93 5.79
CA ASN A 46 -14.24 -14.05 5.28
C ASN A 46 -15.05 -14.75 4.19
N PRO A 47 -16.29 -15.16 4.49
CA PRO A 47 -17.16 -15.85 3.53
C PRO A 47 -17.55 -14.96 2.33
N ASN A 48 -17.44 -13.64 2.46
CA ASN A 48 -17.74 -12.70 1.37
C ASN A 48 -16.56 -12.57 0.37
N TYR A 49 -15.43 -13.25 0.62
CA TYR A 49 -14.30 -13.26 -0.31
C TYR A 49 -14.18 -14.62 -0.98
N PRO A 50 -14.52 -14.73 -2.27
CA PRO A 50 -14.51 -16.01 -2.99
C PRO A 50 -13.13 -16.58 -3.25
N GLY A 51 -12.08 -15.82 -2.91
CA GLY A 51 -10.69 -16.23 -3.02
C GLY A 51 -9.96 -15.69 -4.25
N PRO A 52 -8.61 -15.83 -4.23
CA PRO A 52 -7.73 -15.24 -5.25
C PRO A 52 -7.99 -15.76 -6.67
N LYS A 53 -8.34 -17.03 -6.83
CA LYS A 53 -8.63 -17.62 -8.15
C LYS A 53 -9.79 -16.91 -8.83
N GLN A 54 -10.90 -16.75 -8.10
CA GLN A 54 -12.11 -16.16 -8.65
C GLN A 54 -11.97 -14.64 -8.82
N SER A 55 -11.39 -13.94 -7.84
CA SER A 55 -11.19 -12.49 -7.91
C SER A 55 -10.09 -12.07 -8.89
N GLY A 56 -9.07 -12.89 -9.09
CA GLY A 56 -7.95 -12.67 -10.01
C GLY A 56 -8.23 -13.19 -11.42
N PRO A 57 -7.67 -14.36 -11.80
CA PRO A 57 -7.68 -14.81 -13.19
C PRO A 57 -9.08 -15.06 -13.76
N ASP A 58 -10.01 -15.68 -13.02
CA ASP A 58 -11.37 -15.88 -13.51
C ASP A 58 -12.12 -14.54 -13.64
N GLY A 59 -11.96 -13.66 -12.65
CA GLY A 59 -12.54 -12.32 -12.70
C GLY A 59 -11.98 -11.47 -13.82
N GLU A 60 -10.68 -11.62 -14.17
CA GLU A 60 -10.09 -10.88 -15.28
C GLU A 60 -10.69 -11.30 -16.62
N ARG A 61 -10.86 -12.60 -16.85
CA ARG A 61 -11.56 -13.10 -18.04
C ARG A 61 -12.95 -12.54 -18.20
N LEU A 62 -13.69 -12.37 -17.09
CA LEU A 62 -15.01 -11.75 -17.11
C LEU A 62 -14.92 -10.24 -17.36
N ARG A 63 -13.98 -9.53 -16.75
CA ARG A 63 -13.77 -8.08 -16.92
C ARG A 63 -13.35 -7.70 -18.34
N LEU A 64 -12.63 -8.58 -19.05
CA LEU A 64 -12.31 -8.38 -20.46
C LEU A 64 -13.54 -8.48 -21.37
N LYS A 65 -14.53 -9.29 -20.98
CA LYS A 65 -15.80 -9.41 -21.74
C LYS A 65 -16.77 -8.28 -21.44
N SER A 66 -16.78 -7.79 -20.19
CA SER A 66 -17.64 -6.69 -19.76
C SER A 66 -16.91 -5.86 -18.69
N ALA A 67 -16.50 -4.65 -19.09
CA ALA A 67 -15.78 -3.72 -18.22
C ALA A 67 -16.59 -3.26 -16.99
N GLU A 68 -17.91 -3.49 -16.98
CA GLU A 68 -18.82 -3.15 -15.89
C GLU A 68 -18.87 -4.21 -14.78
N LEU A 69 -18.29 -5.39 -15.01
CA LEU A 69 -18.27 -6.48 -14.05
C LEU A 69 -17.17 -6.24 -12.97
N TYR A 70 -17.48 -5.36 -12.03
CA TYR A 70 -16.65 -5.16 -10.86
C TYR A 70 -17.22 -5.90 -9.66
N ASP A 71 -16.35 -6.70 -9.05
CA ASP A 71 -16.68 -7.43 -7.85
C ASP A 71 -16.22 -6.63 -6.61
N GLU A 72 -17.17 -6.27 -5.74
CA GLU A 72 -16.84 -5.64 -4.45
C GLU A 72 -15.89 -6.49 -3.59
N ALA A 73 -15.85 -7.79 -3.82
CA ALA A 73 -14.93 -8.70 -3.12
C ALA A 73 -13.45 -8.37 -3.32
N LEU A 74 -13.08 -7.64 -4.38
CA LEU A 74 -11.71 -7.16 -4.63
C LEU A 74 -11.15 -6.35 -3.45
N LYS A 75 -11.99 -5.66 -2.69
CA LYS A 75 -11.58 -4.87 -1.51
C LYS A 75 -10.98 -5.69 -0.38
N TYR A 76 -11.32 -6.97 -0.30
CA TYR A 76 -10.84 -7.86 0.78
C TYR A 76 -9.42 -8.39 0.55
N CYS A 77 -8.91 -8.33 -0.68
CA CYS A 77 -7.53 -8.75 -0.95
C CYS A 77 -6.52 -7.84 -0.26
N THR A 78 -5.67 -8.42 0.60
CA THR A 78 -4.60 -7.71 1.32
C THR A 78 -3.28 -7.64 0.56
N ASN A 79 -3.23 -8.16 -0.66
CA ASN A 79 -2.03 -8.21 -1.52
C ASN A 79 -0.80 -8.86 -0.83
N CYS A 80 -1.01 -9.89 0.00
CA CYS A 80 0.05 -10.57 0.73
C CYS A 80 0.92 -11.51 -0.11
N LYS A 81 0.63 -11.68 -1.40
CA LYS A 81 1.37 -12.45 -2.41
C LYS A 81 1.44 -13.98 -2.18
N ARG A 82 0.85 -14.53 -1.13
CA ARG A 82 0.85 -15.99 -0.87
C ARG A 82 0.26 -16.80 -2.03
N CYS A 83 -0.76 -16.28 -2.68
CA CYS A 83 -1.38 -16.91 -3.84
C CYS A 83 -0.45 -17.02 -5.05
N GLU A 84 0.45 -16.05 -5.25
CA GLU A 84 1.45 -16.07 -6.33
C GLU A 84 2.54 -17.09 -6.03
N ILE A 85 3.04 -17.14 -4.79
CA ILE A 85 4.07 -18.10 -4.35
C ILE A 85 3.56 -19.54 -4.50
N ALA A 86 2.27 -19.77 -4.22
CA ALA A 86 1.66 -21.10 -4.31
C ALA A 86 1.19 -21.46 -5.73
N CYS A 87 1.30 -20.57 -6.70
CA CYS A 87 0.81 -20.80 -8.05
C CYS A 87 1.82 -21.62 -8.87
N PRO A 88 1.47 -22.84 -9.32
CA PRO A 88 2.38 -23.66 -10.12
C PRO A 88 2.63 -23.09 -11.53
N SER A 89 1.76 -22.17 -11.99
CA SER A 89 1.85 -21.50 -13.30
C SER A 89 2.33 -20.06 -13.21
N ASP A 90 2.89 -19.63 -12.08
CA ASP A 90 3.43 -18.28 -11.83
C ASP A 90 2.49 -17.13 -12.19
N VAL A 91 1.17 -17.32 -12.05
CA VAL A 91 0.18 -16.27 -12.31
C VAL A 91 0.31 -15.16 -11.28
N LYS A 92 0.41 -13.91 -11.73
CA LYS A 92 0.55 -12.72 -10.88
C LYS A 92 -0.80 -12.26 -10.31
N ILE A 93 -1.43 -13.15 -9.53
CA ILE A 93 -2.82 -13.04 -9.07
C ILE A 93 -3.06 -11.76 -8.26
N GLY A 94 -2.14 -11.40 -7.37
CA GLY A 94 -2.26 -10.19 -6.55
C GLY A 94 -2.21 -8.92 -7.39
N ASP A 95 -1.37 -8.87 -8.41
CA ASP A 95 -1.26 -7.72 -9.31
C ASP A 95 -2.50 -7.56 -10.18
N ILE A 96 -3.07 -8.67 -10.67
CA ILE A 96 -4.35 -8.68 -11.37
C ILE A 96 -5.45 -8.08 -10.47
N ILE A 97 -5.55 -8.54 -9.23
CA ILE A 97 -6.57 -8.05 -8.27
C ILE A 97 -6.36 -6.57 -7.93
N VAL A 98 -5.10 -6.14 -7.72
CA VAL A 98 -4.80 -4.74 -7.41
C VAL A 98 -5.15 -3.82 -8.57
N ARG A 99 -4.83 -4.21 -9.82
CA ARG A 99 -5.21 -3.44 -11.01
C ARG A 99 -6.72 -3.34 -11.17
N ALA A 100 -7.42 -4.47 -11.04
CA ALA A 100 -8.88 -4.48 -11.09
C ALA A 100 -9.50 -3.58 -10.02
N ARG A 101 -8.97 -3.65 -8.78
CA ARG A 101 -9.40 -2.78 -7.68
C ARG A 101 -9.15 -1.31 -7.96
N ASN A 102 -8.03 -0.93 -8.55
CA ASN A 102 -7.73 0.45 -8.89
C ASN A 102 -8.69 1.00 -9.96
N LYS A 103 -9.01 0.20 -10.99
CA LYS A 103 -10.05 0.56 -11.99
C LYS A 103 -11.42 0.76 -11.33
N TYR A 104 -11.81 -0.14 -10.42
CA TYR A 104 -13.07 -0.05 -9.68
C TYR A 104 -13.12 1.20 -8.79
N ILE A 105 -12.05 1.48 -8.03
CA ILE A 105 -11.98 2.67 -7.17
C ILE A 105 -12.09 3.96 -7.98
N ALA A 106 -11.47 4.02 -9.16
CA ALA A 106 -11.54 5.19 -10.03
C ALA A 106 -12.96 5.48 -10.55
N GLN A 107 -13.79 4.44 -10.69
CA GLN A 107 -15.17 4.55 -11.15
C GLN A 107 -16.18 4.77 -10.03
N GLN A 108 -15.80 4.53 -8.77
CA GLN A 108 -16.72 4.73 -7.63
C GLN A 108 -16.92 6.21 -7.31
N HIS A 109 -18.18 6.61 -7.15
CA HIS A 109 -18.55 7.88 -6.56
C HIS A 109 -18.36 7.83 -5.05
N LYS A 110 -17.18 8.28 -4.58
CA LYS A 110 -16.88 8.35 -3.15
C LYS A 110 -17.58 9.54 -2.50
N PRO A 111 -18.27 9.37 -1.36
CA PRO A 111 -18.77 10.48 -0.55
C PRO A 111 -17.65 11.46 -0.16
N ALA A 112 -17.98 12.74 -0.01
CA ALA A 112 -17.01 13.79 0.33
C ALA A 112 -16.16 13.47 1.57
N VAL A 113 -16.78 12.88 2.61
CA VAL A 113 -16.09 12.44 3.84
C VAL A 113 -15.02 11.38 3.55
N GLN A 114 -15.28 10.44 2.64
CA GLN A 114 -14.29 9.43 2.26
C GLN A 114 -13.14 10.05 1.46
N LYS A 115 -13.44 10.99 0.56
CA LYS A 115 -12.40 11.74 -0.18
C LYS A 115 -11.49 12.51 0.78
N LEU A 116 -12.09 13.21 1.77
CA LEU A 116 -11.33 13.93 2.79
C LEU A 116 -10.46 12.99 3.62
N ARG A 117 -11.01 11.88 4.10
CA ARG A 117 -10.25 10.86 4.83
C ARG A 117 -9.09 10.32 4.01
N ASP A 118 -9.36 9.94 2.76
CA ASP A 118 -8.36 9.38 1.86
C ASP A 118 -7.25 10.42 1.56
N ALA A 119 -7.61 11.71 1.40
CA ALA A 119 -6.66 12.80 1.22
C ALA A 119 -5.77 13.00 2.47
N ILE A 120 -6.33 12.97 3.67
CA ILE A 120 -5.56 13.06 4.92
C ILE A 120 -4.60 11.88 5.05
N LEU A 121 -5.09 10.66 4.84
CA LEU A 121 -4.30 9.45 5.03
C LEU A 121 -3.24 9.22 3.93
N SER A 122 -3.43 9.76 2.73
CA SER A 122 -2.45 9.65 1.64
C SER A 122 -1.33 10.70 1.72
N ASN A 123 -1.57 11.84 2.35
CA ASN A 123 -0.58 12.92 2.47
C ASN A 123 0.22 12.82 3.77
N THR A 124 0.82 11.65 4.01
CA THR A 124 1.56 11.35 5.26
C THR A 124 2.76 12.26 5.49
N ASP A 125 3.42 12.75 4.43
CA ASP A 125 4.55 13.67 4.54
C ASP A 125 4.12 15.05 5.04
N ILE A 126 3.02 15.59 4.51
CA ILE A 126 2.46 16.87 4.95
C ILE A 126 2.02 16.75 6.41
N MET A 127 1.25 15.70 6.72
CA MET A 127 0.78 15.45 8.09
C MET A 127 1.94 15.25 9.07
N GLY A 128 2.96 14.50 8.65
CA GLY A 128 4.17 14.27 9.45
C GLY A 128 4.92 15.58 9.73
N SER A 129 5.17 16.38 8.70
CA SER A 129 5.90 17.65 8.81
C SER A 129 5.19 18.66 9.72
N LEU A 130 3.84 18.73 9.66
CA LEU A 130 3.04 19.60 10.50
C LEU A 130 2.96 19.13 11.95
N ASN A 131 2.84 17.82 12.16
CA ASN A 131 2.62 17.27 13.51
C ASN A 131 3.91 17.02 14.29
N THR A 132 5.06 16.82 13.64
CA THR A 132 6.35 16.56 14.31
C THR A 132 6.75 17.68 15.30
N PRO A 133 6.70 18.98 14.96
CA PRO A 133 7.03 20.02 15.93
C PRO A 133 6.04 20.11 17.10
N LEU A 134 4.81 19.67 16.89
CA LEU A 134 3.74 19.67 17.90
C LEU A 134 3.48 18.26 18.47
N ALA A 135 4.40 17.32 18.30
CA ALA A 135 4.24 15.93 18.64
C ALA A 135 3.69 15.65 20.07
N PRO A 136 4.17 16.30 21.14
CA PRO A 136 3.63 16.08 22.49
C PRO A 136 2.13 16.41 22.59
N ILE A 137 1.73 17.52 21.99
CA ILE A 137 0.33 18.01 22.02
C ILE A 137 -0.54 17.08 21.17
N VAL A 138 -0.12 16.79 19.93
CA VAL A 138 -0.87 15.94 19.01
C VAL A 138 -1.02 14.52 19.58
N ASN A 139 0.03 13.94 20.15
CA ASN A 139 -0.01 12.62 20.75
C ASN A 139 -0.97 12.54 21.93
N THR A 140 -1.03 13.59 22.74
CA THR A 140 -1.97 13.67 23.87
C THR A 140 -3.40 13.74 23.36
N ILE A 141 -3.68 14.66 22.43
CA ILE A 141 -5.02 14.85 21.86
C ILE A 141 -5.51 13.57 21.15
N THR A 142 -4.69 12.96 20.31
CA THR A 142 -5.06 11.73 19.57
C THR A 142 -5.21 10.51 20.46
N GLY A 143 -4.63 10.54 21.67
CA GLY A 143 -4.80 9.52 22.70
C GLY A 143 -6.14 9.59 23.44
N LEU A 144 -6.81 10.74 23.46
CA LEU A 144 -8.05 10.96 24.21
C LEU A 144 -9.22 10.14 23.62
N LYS A 145 -10.02 9.55 24.50
CA LYS A 145 -11.23 8.79 24.10
C LYS A 145 -12.23 9.65 23.32
N ALA A 146 -12.39 10.92 23.73
CA ALA A 146 -13.27 11.88 23.07
C ALA A 146 -12.83 12.15 21.62
N THR A 147 -11.53 12.39 21.38
CA THR A 147 -11.00 12.59 20.03
C THR A 147 -11.19 11.36 19.15
N LYS A 148 -10.94 10.17 19.67
CA LYS A 148 -11.18 8.91 18.96
C LYS A 148 -12.66 8.72 18.59
N PHE A 149 -13.58 9.10 19.47
CA PHE A 149 -15.01 9.07 19.20
C PHE A 149 -15.40 10.04 18.07
N VAL A 150 -14.87 11.26 18.08
CA VAL A 150 -15.08 12.24 17.01
C VAL A 150 -14.52 11.74 15.68
N LEU A 151 -13.30 11.19 15.66
CA LEU A 151 -12.69 10.60 14.46
C LEU A 151 -13.53 9.44 13.88
N GLU A 152 -14.12 8.62 14.74
CA GLU A 152 -15.01 7.54 14.31
C GLU A 152 -16.30 8.07 13.67
N LYS A 153 -16.91 9.07 14.25
CA LYS A 153 -18.13 9.69 13.71
C LYS A 153 -17.89 10.49 12.43
N ALA A 154 -16.85 11.32 12.42
CA ALA A 154 -16.55 12.23 11.32
C ALA A 154 -15.84 11.52 10.15
N LEU A 155 -14.79 10.75 10.41
CA LEU A 155 -13.92 10.17 9.38
C LEU A 155 -14.10 8.65 9.22
N LYS A 156 -14.98 8.01 10.01
CA LYS A 156 -15.18 6.55 10.01
C LYS A 156 -13.89 5.77 10.32
N ILE A 157 -13.03 6.34 11.17
CA ILE A 157 -11.84 5.68 11.68
C ILE A 157 -12.17 5.06 13.03
N SER A 158 -12.09 3.73 13.14
CA SER A 158 -12.47 3.01 14.37
C SER A 158 -11.75 3.55 15.61
N ARG A 159 -12.48 3.85 16.68
CA ARG A 159 -11.95 4.31 17.99
C ARG A 159 -11.04 3.28 18.68
N HIS A 160 -11.15 2.00 18.32
CA HIS A 160 -10.31 0.93 18.84
C HIS A 160 -8.93 0.88 18.20
N ARG A 161 -8.72 1.65 17.13
CA ARG A 161 -7.44 1.68 16.45
C ARG A 161 -6.40 2.47 17.25
N THR A 162 -5.21 1.91 17.40
CA THR A 162 -4.05 2.65 17.91
C THR A 162 -3.50 3.51 16.79
N LEU A 163 -3.51 4.83 16.99
CA LEU A 163 -2.89 5.76 16.06
C LEU A 163 -1.38 5.83 16.33
N PRO A 164 -0.54 5.90 15.30
CA PRO A 164 0.89 6.08 15.46
C PRO A 164 1.19 7.37 16.23
N LYS A 165 2.21 7.34 17.09
CA LYS A 165 2.66 8.53 17.81
C LYS A 165 3.73 9.24 17.00
N TYR A 166 3.62 10.54 16.86
CA TYR A 166 4.65 11.35 16.24
C TYR A 166 5.85 11.52 17.17
N SER A 167 7.07 11.43 16.60
CA SER A 167 8.31 11.75 17.32
C SER A 167 8.59 13.25 17.27
N PHE A 168 9.30 13.75 18.31
CA PHE A 168 9.76 15.13 18.32
C PHE A 168 11.07 15.24 17.52
N GLY A 169 10.95 15.48 16.23
CA GLY A 169 12.05 15.50 15.26
C GLY A 169 11.96 14.34 14.25
N THR A 170 12.53 14.54 13.08
CA THR A 170 12.49 13.55 12.01
C THR A 170 13.71 12.63 12.07
N PHE A 171 13.55 11.36 11.64
CA PHE A 171 14.67 10.44 11.44
C PHE A 171 15.77 11.05 10.58
N ARG A 172 15.38 11.72 9.48
CA ARG A 172 16.31 12.40 8.57
C ARG A 172 17.17 13.45 9.30
N SER A 173 16.53 14.29 10.14
CA SER A 173 17.24 15.32 10.92
C SER A 173 18.19 14.68 11.95
N TRP A 174 17.74 13.62 12.62
CA TRP A 174 18.57 12.88 13.56
C TRP A 174 19.78 12.25 12.86
N TYR A 175 19.57 11.59 11.73
CA TYR A 175 20.63 10.95 10.95
C TYR A 175 21.68 11.96 10.48
N MET A 176 21.26 13.09 9.89
CA MET A 176 22.16 14.12 9.42
C MET A 176 23.00 14.74 10.53
N LYS A 177 22.42 14.92 11.73
CA LYS A 177 23.12 15.56 12.87
C LYS A 177 24.05 14.62 13.62
N LYS A 178 23.69 13.34 13.78
CA LYS A 178 24.37 12.43 14.69
C LYS A 178 25.08 11.27 14.04
N MET A 179 24.58 10.78 12.91
CA MET A 179 25.03 9.53 12.33
C MET A 179 25.88 9.69 11.07
N LEU A 180 25.73 10.80 10.34
CA LEU A 180 26.39 10.99 9.05
C LEU A 180 27.93 10.89 9.15
N GLU A 181 28.53 11.55 10.16
CA GLU A 181 29.98 11.51 10.36
C GLU A 181 30.49 10.12 10.76
N SER A 182 29.76 9.42 11.62
CA SER A 182 30.13 8.07 12.04
C SER A 182 30.06 7.05 10.90
N GLN A 183 29.13 7.23 9.96
CA GLN A 183 28.95 6.36 8.79
C GLN A 183 30.11 6.48 7.79
N GLN A 184 30.81 7.60 7.76
CA GLN A 184 31.97 7.80 6.87
C GLN A 184 33.15 6.89 7.20
N LYS A 185 33.22 6.37 8.42
CA LYS A 185 34.28 5.47 8.89
C LYS A 185 34.20 4.05 8.31
N PHE A 186 33.07 3.67 7.74
CA PHE A 186 32.85 2.32 7.20
C PHE A 186 33.15 2.28 5.70
N GLU A 187 33.88 1.28 5.24
CA GLU A 187 34.15 1.05 3.81
C GLU A 187 32.88 0.60 3.08
N ARG A 188 32.11 -0.30 3.71
CA ARG A 188 30.86 -0.82 3.14
C ARG A 188 29.72 0.06 3.54
N LYS A 189 28.96 0.54 2.55
CA LYS A 189 27.81 1.40 2.75
C LYS A 189 26.56 0.76 2.13
N VAL A 190 25.43 0.88 2.82
CA VAL A 190 24.13 0.47 2.34
C VAL A 190 23.20 1.68 2.29
N ALA A 191 22.33 1.74 1.29
CA ALA A 191 21.29 2.73 1.25
C ALA A 191 20.08 2.24 2.07
N TYR A 192 19.61 3.06 3.01
CA TYR A 192 18.39 2.78 3.78
C TYR A 192 17.25 3.70 3.36
N TYR A 193 16.17 3.11 2.85
CA TYR A 193 14.95 3.85 2.53
C TYR A 193 14.02 3.83 3.75
N HIS A 194 13.95 4.95 4.46
CA HIS A 194 13.26 5.01 5.75
C HIS A 194 11.73 5.10 5.65
N GLY A 195 11.16 5.47 4.52
CA GLY A 195 9.71 5.68 4.39
C GLY A 195 9.16 6.79 5.30
N CYS A 196 7.88 7.15 5.09
CA CYS A 196 7.23 8.22 5.87
C CYS A 196 7.05 7.83 7.34
N TYR A 197 6.67 6.58 7.61
CA TYR A 197 6.43 6.12 8.99
C TYR A 197 7.69 6.27 9.85
N VAL A 198 8.83 5.75 9.41
CA VAL A 198 10.09 5.84 10.18
C VAL A 198 10.58 7.28 10.31
N ASN A 199 10.24 8.16 9.35
CA ASN A 199 10.69 9.54 9.38
C ASN A 199 10.00 10.37 10.46
N TYR A 200 8.73 10.08 10.78
CA TYR A 200 7.90 10.94 11.63
C TYR A 200 7.40 10.27 12.92
N ASN A 201 7.58 8.94 13.09
CA ASN A 201 7.01 8.16 14.20
C ASN A 201 8.03 7.38 15.04
#